data_38b64e12f0ab3dbf870ac1b286ef816d
#
_entry.id   38b64e12f0ab3dbf870ac1b286ef816d
#
_cell.length_a   1.000
_cell.length_b   1.000
_cell.length_c   1.000
_cell.angle_alpha   90.00
_cell.angle_beta   90.00
_cell.angle_gamma   90.00
#
_symmetry.space_group_name_H-M   'P 1'
#
loop_
_entity.id
_entity.type
_entity.pdbx_description
1 polymer ?
#
loop_
_entity_poly.entity_id
_entity_poly.type
_entity_poly.pdbx_seq_one_letter_code
_entity_poly.pdbx_strand_id
1 'polypeptide(L)'
;IETAAGKVTAPAYIYMGVRPDTVAIALGLGHTAYGRFAQNIGVNAYDLVPAGWDAAGGLALGGLKGKVTITADKSPLVTTEGSARQHGRGIGQALPIGVLLGTEQENDEHHHEIPGLPSQDFKTGLKSPVAADAQGEFANPESKDQGMYDPNHVQKMEKRRWAMTIDLARCTGCSACVTACYSENNIPTVGAPYQGRALSPSQWDERPGANIIKGREMAWIRLERYYEGNDNTENEFSPDFDTRFVPMMCQHCGNAPCEPVCPVYATYHSPDGLNVQVYNRCVGTRYCSNNCPYKVRYFNWFGYGEPERRQYAWPEPMHWSLNPDVTVRGKGVMEKCTFCVQRIRESEHRARAEGREVNADEFTTACAQACPSRAIVFGDAADENWTVSKLAYDRRAYHVFEELNTYTAVVYLKKVNYPAPASPAKA
;
A
#
# COMPACT_ATOMS: atom_id res chain seq x y z
N ILE A 1 29.08 9.35 9.44
CA ILE A 1 28.75 9.39 10.87
C ILE A 1 29.86 8.71 11.62
N GLU A 2 30.41 9.37 12.63
CA GLU A 2 31.50 8.89 13.44
C GLU A 2 31.16 9.07 14.92
N THR A 3 31.28 8.00 15.70
CA THR A 3 31.10 7.98 17.17
C THR A 3 32.37 7.52 17.85
N ALA A 4 32.38 7.43 19.17
CA ALA A 4 33.49 6.86 19.93
C ALA A 4 33.72 5.36 19.62
N ALA A 5 32.73 4.65 19.12
CA ALA A 5 32.79 3.23 18.82
C ALA A 5 33.28 2.93 17.40
N GLY A 6 32.96 3.79 16.44
CA GLY A 6 33.31 3.54 15.05
C GLY A 6 32.74 4.57 14.07
N LYS A 7 32.80 4.21 12.79
CA LYS A 7 32.42 5.09 11.67
C LYS A 7 31.69 4.32 10.60
N VAL A 8 30.63 4.92 10.08
CA VAL A 8 29.88 4.39 8.90
C VAL A 8 29.63 5.51 7.89
N THR A 9 29.51 5.12 6.61
CA THR A 9 29.11 6.03 5.52
C THR A 9 27.84 5.47 4.89
N ALA A 10 26.78 6.27 4.87
CA ALA A 10 25.48 5.86 4.35
C ALA A 10 24.82 7.00 3.56
N PRO A 11 23.91 6.70 2.60
CA PRO A 11 23.10 7.72 1.98
C PRO A 11 22.24 8.47 3.02
N ALA A 12 22.16 9.79 2.88
CA ALA A 12 21.38 10.64 3.77
C ALA A 12 20.05 11.03 3.12
N TYR A 13 18.97 10.96 3.89
CA TYR A 13 17.66 11.45 3.54
C TYR A 13 17.24 12.56 4.51
N ILE A 14 16.84 13.71 3.98
CA ILE A 14 16.37 14.82 4.82
C ILE A 14 14.94 14.51 5.26
N TYR A 15 14.73 14.44 6.58
CA TYR A 15 13.44 14.17 7.16
C TYR A 15 13.09 15.20 8.23
N MET A 16 12.11 16.05 7.95
CA MET A 16 11.73 17.20 8.78
C MET A 16 11.15 16.81 10.15
N GLY A 17 10.73 15.58 10.33
CA GLY A 17 10.26 15.04 11.62
C GLY A 17 11.35 14.66 12.60
N VAL A 18 12.63 14.79 12.22
CA VAL A 18 13.78 14.55 13.11
C VAL A 18 14.35 15.89 13.56
N ARG A 19 14.64 16.02 14.85
CA ARG A 19 15.24 17.24 15.42
C ARG A 19 16.52 17.64 14.66
N PRO A 20 16.79 18.94 14.49
CA PRO A 20 17.93 19.43 13.69
C PRO A 20 19.31 18.94 14.15
N ASP A 21 19.44 18.58 15.43
CA ASP A 21 20.67 18.09 16.05
C ASP A 21 20.74 16.55 16.12
N THR A 22 19.87 15.86 15.40
CA THR A 22 19.68 14.41 15.52
C THR A 22 19.80 13.72 14.16
N VAL A 23 20.41 12.54 14.16
CA VAL A 23 20.44 11.62 13.02
C VAL A 23 19.79 10.31 13.44
N ALA A 24 18.80 9.86 12.69
CA ALA A 24 18.21 8.53 12.81
C ALA A 24 18.87 7.58 11.81
N ILE A 25 19.27 6.40 12.26
CA ILE A 25 19.84 5.36 11.40
C ILE A 25 19.16 4.03 11.66
N ALA A 26 18.80 3.31 10.59
CA ALA A 26 18.14 2.01 10.70
C ALA A 26 19.14 0.94 11.14
N LEU A 27 18.74 0.12 12.10
CA LEU A 27 19.42 -1.12 12.46
C LEU A 27 19.00 -2.26 11.55
N GLY A 28 19.82 -3.32 11.47
CA GLY A 28 19.47 -4.53 10.73
C GLY A 28 19.83 -4.51 9.24
N LEU A 29 20.68 -3.60 8.81
CA LEU A 29 21.27 -3.56 7.47
C LEU A 29 22.78 -3.85 7.52
N GLY A 30 23.45 -3.86 6.37
CA GLY A 30 24.90 -4.07 6.26
C GLY A 30 25.34 -5.52 6.41
N HIS A 31 24.46 -6.48 6.13
CA HIS A 31 24.79 -7.90 6.13
C HIS A 31 25.80 -8.26 5.04
N THR A 32 26.75 -9.11 5.36
CA THR A 32 27.72 -9.69 4.40
C THR A 32 27.26 -11.07 3.88
N ALA A 33 26.25 -11.64 4.50
CA ALA A 33 25.59 -12.92 4.16
C ALA A 33 24.08 -12.72 4.00
N TYR A 34 23.27 -13.75 4.16
CA TYR A 34 21.81 -13.75 4.03
C TYR A 34 21.26 -13.55 2.61
N GLY A 35 22.01 -14.03 1.61
CA GLY A 35 21.60 -14.00 0.22
C GLY A 35 21.64 -12.63 -0.44
N ARG A 36 21.43 -12.61 -1.73
CA ARG A 36 21.72 -11.44 -2.60
C ARG A 36 20.87 -10.19 -2.33
N PHE A 37 19.71 -10.33 -1.71
CA PHE A 37 18.82 -9.19 -1.46
C PHE A 37 19.17 -8.44 -0.16
N ALA A 38 19.92 -9.06 0.74
CA ALA A 38 20.36 -8.46 1.98
C ALA A 38 21.88 -8.15 1.95
N GLN A 39 22.64 -8.91 1.18
CA GLN A 39 24.09 -8.82 1.13
C GLN A 39 24.55 -7.45 0.61
N ASN A 40 25.37 -6.78 1.40
CA ASN A 40 25.95 -5.46 1.10
C ASN A 40 24.90 -4.35 0.87
N ILE A 41 23.71 -4.49 1.43
CA ILE A 41 22.68 -3.46 1.40
C ILE A 41 22.75 -2.65 2.70
N GLY A 42 22.94 -1.34 2.55
CA GLY A 42 23.09 -0.42 3.68
C GLY A 42 24.40 -0.62 4.46
N VAL A 43 24.38 -0.24 5.73
CA VAL A 43 25.52 -0.30 6.63
C VAL A 43 25.14 -0.94 7.96
N ASN A 44 26.10 -1.56 8.63
CA ASN A 44 25.90 -2.08 9.98
C ASN A 44 25.94 -0.92 10.99
N ALA A 45 24.79 -0.44 11.41
CA ALA A 45 24.70 0.68 12.35
C ALA A 45 25.17 0.33 13.77
N TYR A 46 25.30 -0.96 14.11
CA TYR A 46 25.90 -1.38 15.38
C TYR A 46 27.37 -1.00 15.51
N ASP A 47 28.07 -0.75 14.40
CA ASP A 47 29.48 -0.27 14.44
C ASP A 47 29.60 1.13 15.06
N LEU A 48 28.49 1.85 15.21
CA LEU A 48 28.42 3.15 15.87
C LEU A 48 28.11 3.06 17.36
N VAL A 49 27.74 1.88 17.87
CA VAL A 49 27.24 1.68 19.23
C VAL A 49 28.37 1.20 20.12
N PRO A 50 28.75 1.96 21.18
CA PRO A 50 29.72 1.48 22.17
C PRO A 50 29.20 0.22 22.88
N ALA A 51 30.11 -0.66 23.24
CA ALA A 51 29.79 -1.78 24.11
C ALA A 51 29.31 -1.26 25.48
N GLY A 52 28.06 -1.53 25.81
CA GLY A 52 27.44 -1.10 27.05
C GLY A 52 26.00 -1.47 27.16
N TRP A 53 25.54 -1.55 28.40
CA TRP A 53 24.14 -1.91 28.72
C TRP A 53 23.46 -0.74 29.40
N ASP A 54 22.21 -0.55 29.12
CA ASP A 54 21.37 0.39 29.86
C ASP A 54 20.98 -0.16 31.25
N ALA A 55 20.26 0.64 32.03
CA ALA A 55 19.81 0.25 33.37
C ALA A 55 18.83 -0.94 33.38
N ALA A 56 18.21 -1.24 32.25
CA ALA A 56 17.29 -2.36 32.08
C ALA A 56 18.00 -3.63 31.55
N GLY A 57 19.30 -3.56 31.30
CA GLY A 57 20.09 -4.68 30.75
C GLY A 57 19.99 -4.83 29.22
N GLY A 58 19.43 -3.85 28.52
CA GLY A 58 19.41 -3.77 27.07
C GLY A 58 20.65 -3.05 26.51
N LEU A 59 20.92 -3.21 25.21
CA LEU A 59 21.99 -2.47 24.56
C LEU A 59 21.65 -0.97 24.56
N ALA A 60 22.62 -0.14 25.01
CA ALA A 60 22.43 1.31 25.11
C ALA A 60 22.41 1.97 23.72
N LEU A 61 21.28 1.99 23.06
CA LEU A 61 21.07 2.52 21.70
C LEU A 61 20.73 4.01 21.66
N GLY A 62 20.27 4.59 22.76
CA GLY A 62 19.84 5.98 22.84
C GLY A 62 20.93 6.93 23.35
N GLY A 63 20.80 8.23 23.00
CA GLY A 63 21.66 9.28 23.52
C GLY A 63 23.12 9.28 23.02
N LEU A 64 23.40 8.50 21.98
CA LEU A 64 24.75 8.48 21.37
C LEU A 64 25.04 9.83 20.71
N LYS A 65 26.26 10.30 20.88
CA LYS A 65 26.75 11.51 20.21
C LYS A 65 27.76 11.16 19.14
N GLY A 66 27.66 11.81 17.99
CA GLY A 66 28.57 11.57 16.88
C GLY A 66 28.80 12.82 16.04
N LYS A 67 29.84 12.76 15.22
CA LYS A 67 30.12 13.77 14.20
C LYS A 67 29.56 13.34 12.86
N VAL A 68 28.84 14.23 12.19
CA VAL A 68 28.38 14.03 10.82
C VAL A 68 29.30 14.79 9.86
N THR A 69 29.74 14.12 8.81
CA THR A 69 30.51 14.72 7.73
C THR A 69 29.82 14.41 6.41
N ILE A 70 29.45 15.43 5.65
CA ILE A 70 28.83 15.26 4.33
C ILE A 70 29.94 14.96 3.31
N THR A 71 29.76 13.91 2.50
CA THR A 71 30.64 13.59 1.38
C THR A 71 30.10 14.22 0.08
N ALA A 72 30.96 14.30 -0.94
CA ALA A 72 30.56 14.79 -2.26
C ALA A 72 29.76 13.74 -3.06
N ASP A 73 29.73 12.49 -2.60
CA ASP A 73 29.05 11.40 -3.29
C ASP A 73 27.54 11.56 -3.21
N LYS A 74 26.87 11.27 -4.32
CA LYS A 74 25.41 11.27 -4.40
C LYS A 74 24.92 9.88 -4.70
N SER A 75 23.97 9.39 -3.90
CA SER A 75 23.30 8.13 -4.12
C SER A 75 21.78 8.37 -4.23
N PRO A 76 21.11 7.90 -5.27
CA PRO A 76 19.67 8.01 -5.34
C PRO A 76 19.04 7.11 -4.27
N LEU A 77 18.11 7.65 -3.50
CA LEU A 77 17.22 6.89 -2.64
C LEU A 77 15.91 6.64 -3.38
N VAL A 78 15.44 5.42 -3.30
CA VAL A 78 14.26 4.97 -4.01
C VAL A 78 13.06 5.06 -3.09
N THR A 79 11.98 5.69 -3.60
CA THR A 79 10.67 5.71 -2.96
C THR A 79 9.64 5.02 -3.86
N THR A 80 8.61 4.46 -3.28
CA THR A 80 7.51 3.82 -4.03
C THR A 80 6.40 4.81 -4.40
N GLU A 81 6.33 5.92 -3.71
CA GLU A 81 5.45 7.06 -4.01
C GLU A 81 6.13 8.06 -4.98
N GLY A 82 5.33 8.68 -5.84
CA GLY A 82 5.83 9.70 -6.77
C GLY A 82 6.13 11.04 -6.09
N SER A 83 5.50 11.31 -4.94
CA SER A 83 5.71 12.50 -4.12
C SER A 83 5.42 12.15 -2.66
N ALA A 84 6.31 12.59 -1.77
CA ALA A 84 6.10 12.47 -0.32
C ALA A 84 5.07 13.50 0.22
N ARG A 85 4.62 14.44 -0.60
CA ARG A 85 3.59 15.45 -0.27
C ARG A 85 2.29 15.10 -0.95
N GLN A 86 1.18 15.26 -0.26
CA GLN A 86 -0.15 14.95 -0.79
C GLN A 86 -0.70 16.07 -1.69
N HIS A 87 -0.19 17.29 -1.56
CA HIS A 87 -0.65 18.46 -2.33
C HIS A 87 -2.18 18.68 -2.24
N GLY A 88 -2.74 18.56 -1.04
CA GLY A 88 -4.17 18.71 -0.79
C GLY A 88 -5.08 17.57 -1.28
N ARG A 89 -4.52 16.44 -1.76
CA ARG A 89 -5.33 15.34 -2.33
C ARG A 89 -5.98 14.41 -1.30
N GLY A 90 -5.70 14.56 0.00
CA GLY A 90 -6.33 13.76 1.04
C GLY A 90 -6.15 12.24 0.94
N ILE A 91 -4.99 11.77 0.44
CA ILE A 91 -4.75 10.33 0.26
C ILE A 91 -4.63 9.62 1.60
N GLY A 92 -3.79 10.13 2.50
CA GLY A 92 -3.70 9.68 3.88
C GLY A 92 -4.31 10.73 4.79
N GLN A 93 -5.53 10.51 5.27
CA GLN A 93 -6.22 11.47 6.11
C GLN A 93 -5.93 11.26 7.60
N ALA A 94 -6.01 12.34 8.37
CA ALA A 94 -5.93 12.32 9.82
C ALA A 94 -6.99 13.26 10.41
N LEU A 95 -7.32 13.02 11.68
CA LEU A 95 -8.19 13.91 12.43
C LEU A 95 -7.67 14.06 13.88
N PRO A 96 -7.90 15.20 14.51
CA PRO A 96 -7.60 15.41 15.93
C PRO A 96 -8.43 14.49 16.82
N ILE A 97 -7.86 14.03 17.93
CA ILE A 97 -8.61 13.21 18.89
C ILE A 97 -9.82 13.95 19.47
N GLY A 98 -9.75 15.27 19.60
CA GLY A 98 -10.84 16.11 20.08
C GLY A 98 -12.12 15.99 19.26
N VAL A 99 -11.99 15.77 17.94
CA VAL A 99 -13.12 15.51 17.06
C VAL A 99 -13.82 14.20 17.42
N LEU A 100 -13.07 13.13 17.69
CA LEU A 100 -13.66 11.85 18.14
C LEU A 100 -14.33 11.96 19.51
N LEU A 101 -13.78 12.77 20.39
CA LEU A 101 -14.32 13.01 21.72
C LEU A 101 -15.47 14.03 21.74
N GLY A 102 -15.76 14.69 20.61
CA GLY A 102 -16.78 15.72 20.50
C GLY A 102 -16.42 17.05 21.18
N THR A 103 -15.14 17.26 21.49
CA THR A 103 -14.62 18.50 22.11
C THR A 103 -14.14 19.52 21.07
N GLU A 104 -13.96 19.11 19.84
CA GLU A 104 -13.55 19.93 18.69
C GLU A 104 -14.48 19.67 17.51
N GLN A 105 -14.66 20.66 16.64
CA GLN A 105 -15.31 20.47 15.35
C GLN A 105 -14.31 19.95 14.37
N GLU A 106 -14.73 19.06 13.47
CA GLU A 106 -13.92 18.61 12.36
C GLU A 106 -13.73 19.81 11.41
N ASN A 107 -12.51 20.34 11.35
CA ASN A 107 -12.14 21.32 10.32
C ASN A 107 -11.87 20.54 9.05
N ASP A 108 -12.85 20.52 8.19
CA ASP A 108 -12.89 19.71 6.96
C ASP A 108 -12.10 20.37 5.83
N GLU A 109 -10.81 20.67 6.08
CA GLU A 109 -9.93 21.24 5.04
C GLU A 109 -9.65 20.29 3.87
N HIS A 110 -9.99 19.01 4.03
CA HIS A 110 -9.69 17.96 3.05
C HIS A 110 -10.92 17.23 2.50
N HIS A 111 -12.09 17.41 3.09
CA HIS A 111 -13.33 17.08 2.42
C HIS A 111 -13.67 18.22 1.47
N HIS A 112 -13.18 18.13 0.27
CA HIS A 112 -13.92 18.74 -0.82
C HIS A 112 -15.23 17.96 -0.92
N GLU A 113 -16.19 18.26 -0.05
CA GLU A 113 -17.56 18.02 -0.41
C GLU A 113 -17.77 18.78 -1.70
N ILE A 114 -17.68 18.09 -2.81
CA ILE A 114 -18.22 18.64 -4.06
C ILE A 114 -19.71 18.72 -3.76
N PRO A 115 -20.27 19.94 -3.66
CA PRO A 115 -21.67 20.10 -3.30
C PRO A 115 -22.50 19.24 -4.24
N GLY A 116 -23.25 18.29 -3.71
CA GLY A 116 -24.07 17.36 -4.47
C GLY A 116 -23.41 16.02 -4.85
N LEU A 117 -22.15 15.74 -4.46
CA LEU A 117 -21.65 14.37 -4.55
C LEU A 117 -22.09 13.59 -3.30
N PRO A 118 -22.85 12.53 -3.47
CA PRO A 118 -23.32 11.72 -2.35
C PRO A 118 -22.22 10.86 -1.75
N SER A 119 -22.26 10.70 -0.44
CA SER A 119 -21.46 9.70 0.24
C SER A 119 -21.73 8.32 -0.37
N GLN A 120 -20.68 7.56 -0.58
CA GLN A 120 -20.78 6.22 -1.14
C GLN A 120 -21.43 5.28 -0.12
N ASP A 121 -22.57 4.68 -0.45
CA ASP A 121 -23.09 3.56 0.33
C ASP A 121 -22.22 2.32 0.05
N PHE A 122 -21.44 1.93 1.05
CA PHE A 122 -20.52 0.81 0.93
C PHE A 122 -21.21 -0.54 0.74
N LYS A 123 -22.40 -0.75 1.31
CA LYS A 123 -23.16 -2.00 1.18
C LYS A 123 -23.71 -2.20 -0.21
N THR A 124 -24.31 -1.19 -0.77
CA THR A 124 -24.98 -1.28 -2.05
C THR A 124 -24.11 -0.86 -3.21
N GLY A 125 -23.02 -0.13 -2.93
CA GLY A 125 -22.20 0.53 -3.96
C GLY A 125 -22.99 1.60 -4.70
N LEU A 126 -24.18 1.91 -4.25
CA LEU A 126 -25.04 2.95 -4.83
C LEU A 126 -24.62 4.30 -4.30
N LYS A 127 -24.81 5.29 -5.13
CA LYS A 127 -24.77 6.67 -4.69
C LYS A 127 -25.90 6.90 -3.69
N SER A 128 -25.64 7.71 -2.68
CA SER A 128 -26.69 8.24 -1.83
C SER A 128 -27.80 8.87 -2.70
N PRO A 129 -29.05 8.77 -2.28
CA PRO A 129 -30.20 9.31 -3.03
C PRO A 129 -30.09 10.78 -3.43
N VAL A 130 -29.25 11.54 -2.74
CA VAL A 130 -29.08 12.99 -3.03
C VAL A 130 -28.59 13.27 -4.45
N ALA A 131 -27.81 12.38 -5.07
CA ALA A 131 -27.43 12.56 -6.47
C ALA A 131 -28.59 12.25 -7.45
N ALA A 132 -29.48 11.38 -7.04
CA ALA A 132 -30.67 11.09 -7.81
C ALA A 132 -31.64 12.28 -7.82
N ASP A 133 -31.73 13.01 -6.70
CA ASP A 133 -32.72 14.07 -6.53
C ASP A 133 -32.27 15.42 -7.09
N ALA A 134 -30.97 15.67 -7.14
CA ALA A 134 -30.45 16.96 -7.53
C ALA A 134 -30.56 17.25 -9.04
N GLN A 135 -30.63 16.22 -9.87
CA GLN A 135 -30.65 16.40 -11.34
C GLN A 135 -31.54 15.44 -12.14
N GLY A 136 -32.22 14.49 -11.53
CA GLY A 136 -33.21 13.61 -12.18
C GLY A 136 -32.67 12.69 -13.29
N GLU A 137 -31.55 13.02 -13.90
CA GLU A 137 -31.03 12.35 -15.09
C GLU A 137 -30.17 11.11 -14.80
N PHE A 138 -29.51 11.05 -13.66
CA PHE A 138 -28.70 9.87 -13.28
C PHE A 138 -29.52 8.74 -12.66
N ALA A 139 -30.75 9.00 -12.29
CA ALA A 139 -31.65 8.04 -11.67
C ALA A 139 -32.62 7.39 -12.67
N ASN A 140 -32.56 7.77 -13.95
CA ASN A 140 -33.46 7.17 -14.92
C ASN A 140 -32.91 5.82 -15.43
N PRO A 141 -33.43 4.67 -14.95
CA PRO A 141 -33.00 3.35 -15.39
C PRO A 141 -33.29 3.06 -16.87
N GLU A 142 -34.07 3.91 -17.52
CA GLU A 142 -34.46 3.81 -18.95
C GLU A 142 -33.53 4.62 -19.87
N SER A 143 -32.62 5.41 -19.34
CA SER A 143 -31.67 6.18 -20.14
C SER A 143 -30.64 5.25 -20.79
N LYS A 144 -30.75 5.07 -22.08
CA LYS A 144 -29.83 4.27 -22.90
C LYS A 144 -28.42 4.87 -23.03
N ASP A 145 -28.20 6.07 -22.50
CA ASP A 145 -26.96 6.84 -22.65
C ASP A 145 -26.08 6.83 -21.41
N GLN A 146 -26.27 5.89 -20.48
CA GLN A 146 -25.56 5.86 -19.20
C GLN A 146 -24.16 5.23 -19.25
N GLY A 147 -23.49 5.33 -20.38
CA GLY A 147 -22.11 4.86 -20.49
C GLY A 147 -21.98 3.34 -20.54
N MET A 148 -20.74 2.85 -20.36
CA MET A 148 -20.39 1.44 -20.53
C MET A 148 -20.88 0.54 -19.40
N TYR A 149 -21.24 1.09 -18.26
CA TYR A 149 -21.71 0.34 -17.10
C TYR A 149 -23.22 0.52 -16.92
N ASP A 150 -23.92 -0.58 -16.79
CA ASP A 150 -25.26 -0.61 -16.23
C ASP A 150 -25.21 0.05 -14.84
N PRO A 151 -26.00 1.11 -14.55
CA PRO A 151 -25.98 1.75 -13.23
C PRO A 151 -26.29 0.78 -12.08
N ASN A 152 -26.92 -0.34 -12.40
CA ASN A 152 -27.21 -1.40 -11.44
C ASN A 152 -26.17 -2.54 -11.46
N HIS A 153 -25.07 -2.43 -12.22
CA HIS A 153 -24.10 -3.52 -12.30
C HIS A 153 -23.48 -3.84 -10.94
N VAL A 154 -23.34 -2.87 -10.07
CA VAL A 154 -22.84 -3.05 -8.70
C VAL A 154 -23.87 -3.77 -7.83
N GLN A 155 -25.17 -3.55 -8.04
CA GLN A 155 -26.25 -4.28 -7.37
C GLN A 155 -26.36 -5.75 -7.82
N LYS A 156 -25.91 -6.04 -9.04
CA LYS A 156 -25.83 -7.40 -9.58
C LYS A 156 -24.63 -8.20 -9.08
N MET A 157 -23.78 -7.60 -8.24
CA MET A 157 -22.79 -8.31 -7.41
C MET A 157 -23.56 -9.04 -6.30
N GLU A 158 -24.07 -10.19 -6.60
CA GLU A 158 -25.35 -10.69 -6.10
C GLU A 158 -25.34 -11.23 -4.68
N LYS A 159 -24.20 -11.57 -4.09
CA LYS A 159 -24.22 -12.23 -2.77
C LYS A 159 -23.11 -11.76 -1.83
N ARG A 160 -22.00 -11.30 -2.37
CA ARG A 160 -20.81 -10.97 -1.61
C ARG A 160 -20.11 -9.76 -2.22
N ARG A 161 -19.53 -8.95 -1.36
CA ARG A 161 -18.61 -7.89 -1.77
C ARG A 161 -17.34 -7.98 -0.93
N TRP A 162 -16.35 -8.63 -1.47
CA TRP A 162 -15.06 -8.70 -0.80
C TRP A 162 -14.44 -7.31 -0.67
N ALA A 163 -14.08 -6.95 0.56
CA ALA A 163 -13.61 -5.63 0.90
C ALA A 163 -12.51 -5.66 1.97
N MET A 164 -11.84 -4.53 2.13
CA MET A 164 -10.75 -4.39 3.09
C MET A 164 -10.88 -3.04 3.80
N THR A 165 -10.69 -3.04 5.12
CA THR A 165 -10.55 -1.81 5.90
C THR A 165 -9.11 -1.68 6.41
N ILE A 166 -8.54 -0.49 6.30
CA ILE A 166 -7.15 -0.19 6.71
C ILE A 166 -7.16 0.97 7.70
N ASP A 167 -6.81 0.69 8.95
CA ASP A 167 -6.74 1.70 10.01
C ASP A 167 -5.37 2.38 10.02
N LEU A 168 -5.32 3.65 9.57
CA LEU A 168 -4.08 4.41 9.54
C LEU A 168 -3.58 4.81 10.93
N ALA A 169 -4.44 4.82 11.94
CA ALA A 169 -4.03 5.06 13.33
C ALA A 169 -3.26 3.85 13.91
N ARG A 170 -3.52 2.65 13.39
CA ARG A 170 -2.81 1.42 13.78
C ARG A 170 -1.61 1.11 12.91
N CYS A 171 -1.54 1.65 11.69
CA CYS A 171 -0.46 1.35 10.76
C CYS A 171 0.86 1.96 11.25
N THR A 172 1.86 1.11 11.50
CA THR A 172 3.20 1.52 11.94
C THR A 172 4.21 1.65 10.80
N GLY A 173 3.81 1.40 9.55
CA GLY A 173 4.72 1.47 8.41
C GLY A 173 5.75 0.33 8.33
N CYS A 174 5.54 -0.79 9.01
CA CYS A 174 6.55 -1.87 9.16
C CYS A 174 6.77 -2.73 7.90
N SER A 175 5.97 -2.59 6.84
CA SER A 175 6.02 -3.35 5.58
C SER A 175 5.80 -4.87 5.70
N ALA A 176 5.37 -5.42 6.84
CA ALA A 176 5.05 -6.84 6.98
C ALA A 176 3.99 -7.31 5.98
N CYS A 177 2.97 -6.48 5.70
CA CYS A 177 1.94 -6.74 4.70
C CYS A 177 2.52 -6.85 3.27
N VAL A 178 3.52 -6.05 2.93
CA VAL A 178 4.21 -6.08 1.64
C VAL A 178 4.96 -7.41 1.49
N THR A 179 5.76 -7.77 2.49
CA THR A 179 6.52 -9.03 2.50
C THR A 179 5.61 -10.25 2.40
N ALA A 180 4.51 -10.28 3.17
CA ALA A 180 3.54 -11.36 3.13
C ALA A 180 2.86 -11.47 1.75
N CYS A 181 2.55 -10.34 1.11
CA CYS A 181 1.97 -10.34 -0.23
C CYS A 181 2.93 -10.91 -1.27
N TYR A 182 4.21 -10.57 -1.20
CA TYR A 182 5.24 -11.12 -2.08
C TYR A 182 5.35 -12.64 -1.96
N SER A 183 5.39 -13.13 -0.74
CA SER A 183 5.46 -14.57 -0.45
C SER A 183 4.20 -15.32 -0.88
N GLU A 184 3.04 -14.84 -0.49
CA GLU A 184 1.74 -15.49 -0.76
C GLU A 184 1.42 -15.58 -2.25
N ASN A 185 1.73 -14.52 -3.00
CA ASN A 185 1.28 -14.37 -4.37
C ASN A 185 2.39 -14.59 -5.41
N ASN A 186 3.51 -15.19 -5.02
CA ASN A 186 4.66 -15.43 -5.90
C ASN A 186 5.05 -14.17 -6.68
N ILE A 187 5.16 -13.05 -5.99
CA ILE A 187 5.57 -11.79 -6.61
C ILE A 187 7.08 -11.75 -6.67
N PRO A 188 7.67 -11.54 -7.86
CA PRO A 188 9.12 -11.52 -8.00
C PRO A 188 9.72 -10.26 -7.41
N THR A 189 10.85 -10.40 -6.70
CA THR A 189 11.65 -9.28 -6.26
C THR A 189 12.57 -8.84 -7.38
N VAL A 190 12.38 -7.64 -7.89
CA VAL A 190 13.17 -7.09 -9.03
C VAL A 190 14.49 -6.45 -8.63
N GLY A 191 14.81 -6.33 -7.38
CA GLY A 191 16.06 -5.91 -6.75
C GLY A 191 17.21 -5.35 -7.62
N ALA A 192 18.43 -5.43 -7.12
CA ALA A 192 19.63 -5.12 -7.89
C ALA A 192 19.83 -6.14 -9.02
N PRO A 193 20.43 -5.74 -10.16
CA PRO A 193 20.72 -6.66 -11.25
C PRO A 193 21.61 -7.81 -10.78
N TYR A 194 21.30 -9.01 -11.23
CA TYR A 194 22.12 -10.19 -10.95
C TYR A 194 23.44 -10.13 -11.73
N GLN A 195 24.56 -10.16 -11.02
CA GLN A 195 25.88 -10.32 -11.61
C GLN A 195 26.01 -11.75 -12.14
N GLY A 196 25.76 -11.97 -13.41
CA GLY A 196 26.10 -13.30 -13.94
C GLY A 196 25.46 -13.76 -15.22
N ARG A 197 24.45 -13.17 -15.79
CA ARG A 197 23.97 -13.48 -17.15
C ARG A 197 23.16 -12.37 -17.81
N ALA A 198 23.61 -12.07 -18.96
CA ALA A 198 23.15 -11.35 -20.12
C ALA A 198 21.67 -11.00 -20.21
N LEU A 199 21.27 -9.95 -19.52
CA LEU A 199 20.45 -8.93 -20.16
C LEU A 199 21.44 -8.04 -20.93
N SER A 200 21.08 -7.44 -22.05
CA SER A 200 22.01 -6.60 -22.80
C SER A 200 22.57 -5.48 -21.93
N PRO A 201 23.81 -5.03 -22.13
CA PRO A 201 24.43 -3.95 -21.34
C PRO A 201 23.57 -2.68 -21.23
N SER A 202 22.73 -2.39 -22.20
CA SER A 202 21.78 -1.28 -22.19
C SER A 202 20.61 -1.43 -21.21
N GLN A 203 20.39 -2.63 -20.64
CA GLN A 203 19.34 -2.91 -19.67
C GLN A 203 19.85 -2.93 -18.21
N TRP A 204 21.16 -2.79 -18.03
CA TRP A 204 21.81 -2.85 -16.73
C TRP A 204 22.05 -1.45 -16.20
N ASP A 205 21.51 -1.22 -15.03
CA ASP A 205 21.89 -0.13 -14.16
C ASP A 205 22.32 -0.77 -12.85
N GLU A 206 23.59 -0.76 -12.56
CA GLU A 206 24.18 -1.42 -11.40
C GLU A 206 23.87 -0.70 -10.08
N ARG A 207 23.24 0.48 -10.16
CA ARG A 207 22.88 1.24 -8.97
C ARG A 207 21.81 0.52 -8.16
N PRO A 208 21.92 0.50 -6.83
CA PRO A 208 20.86 -0.02 -5.98
C PRO A 208 19.51 0.66 -6.29
N GLY A 209 18.45 -0.13 -6.44
CA GLY A 209 17.11 0.38 -6.73
C GLY A 209 16.84 0.83 -8.16
N ALA A 210 17.79 0.69 -9.10
CA ALA A 210 17.63 1.16 -10.48
C ALA A 210 16.37 0.60 -11.19
N ASN A 211 15.99 -0.64 -10.93
CA ASN A 211 14.78 -1.21 -11.50
C ASN A 211 13.51 -0.56 -10.95
N ILE A 212 13.51 -0.13 -9.69
CA ILE A 212 12.39 0.59 -9.09
C ILE A 212 12.30 2.00 -9.67
N ILE A 213 13.43 2.70 -9.79
CA ILE A 213 13.50 4.03 -10.45
C ILE A 213 12.95 3.96 -11.88
N LYS A 214 13.15 2.86 -12.59
CA LYS A 214 12.60 2.62 -13.93
C LYS A 214 11.15 2.16 -13.93
N GLY A 215 10.45 2.16 -12.78
CA GLY A 215 9.06 1.73 -12.65
C GLY A 215 8.84 0.25 -12.96
N ARG A 216 9.79 -0.61 -12.62
CA ARG A 216 9.75 -2.05 -12.90
C ARG A 216 9.47 -2.91 -11.68
N GLU A 217 9.16 -2.31 -10.54
CA GLU A 217 8.72 -3.04 -9.36
C GLU A 217 7.39 -3.77 -9.60
N MET A 218 7.18 -4.83 -8.82
CA MET A 218 6.00 -5.70 -8.91
C MET A 218 5.19 -5.69 -7.61
N ALA A 219 5.24 -4.61 -6.85
CA ALA A 219 4.61 -4.49 -5.53
C ALA A 219 3.08 -4.40 -5.62
N TRP A 220 2.36 -5.54 -5.54
CA TRP A 220 0.89 -5.55 -5.55
C TRP A 220 0.26 -4.77 -4.38
N ILE A 221 0.97 -4.69 -3.27
CA ILE A 221 0.75 -3.73 -2.20
C ILE A 221 2.07 -3.02 -1.96
N ARG A 222 2.05 -1.70 -1.92
CA ARG A 222 3.18 -0.86 -1.52
C ARG A 222 2.80 -0.05 -0.30
N LEU A 223 3.78 0.35 0.47
CA LEU A 223 3.58 1.25 1.60
C LEU A 223 4.01 2.65 1.16
N GLU A 224 3.04 3.53 0.97
CA GLU A 224 3.28 4.94 0.70
C GLU A 224 3.48 5.69 2.02
N ARG A 225 4.25 6.76 1.96
CA ARG A 225 4.56 7.60 3.10
C ARG A 225 4.38 9.05 2.72
N TYR A 226 3.42 9.70 3.36
CA TYR A 226 3.11 11.09 3.13
C TYR A 226 3.46 11.96 4.31
N TYR A 227 3.95 13.14 4.02
CA TYR A 227 4.31 14.16 5.00
C TYR A 227 3.31 15.31 4.94
N GLU A 228 2.81 15.68 6.10
CA GLU A 228 1.96 16.83 6.33
C GLU A 228 2.64 17.77 7.34
N GLY A 229 2.40 19.06 7.23
CA GLY A 229 2.98 20.09 8.07
C GLY A 229 3.09 21.40 7.33
N ASN A 230 3.69 22.42 7.92
CA ASN A 230 3.81 23.74 7.33
C ASN A 230 4.63 23.68 6.03
N ASP A 231 3.98 23.91 4.89
CA ASP A 231 4.57 23.84 3.56
C ASP A 231 5.62 24.94 3.27
N ASN A 232 5.70 25.97 4.13
CA ASN A 232 6.59 27.11 3.91
C ASN A 232 8.04 26.83 4.26
N THR A 233 8.36 25.64 4.81
CA THR A 233 9.72 25.30 5.28
C THR A 233 10.10 23.89 4.81
N GLU A 234 10.36 23.75 3.51
CA GLU A 234 10.70 22.43 2.91
C GLU A 234 11.92 21.72 3.56
N ASN A 235 12.74 22.42 4.32
CA ASN A 235 13.96 21.91 4.90
C ASN A 235 14.11 22.21 6.39
N GLU A 236 13.08 22.70 7.07
CA GLU A 236 13.14 23.04 8.49
C GLU A 236 12.31 22.07 9.33
N PHE A 237 12.79 21.79 10.54
CA PHE A 237 12.04 21.03 11.53
C PHE A 237 10.71 21.73 11.85
N SER A 238 9.61 21.00 11.77
CA SER A 238 8.29 21.47 12.18
C SER A 238 7.78 20.61 13.33
N PRO A 239 7.39 21.18 14.46
CA PRO A 239 6.78 20.43 15.55
C PRO A 239 5.44 19.79 15.14
N ASP A 240 4.76 20.36 14.16
CA ASP A 240 3.46 19.90 13.64
C ASP A 240 3.63 18.92 12.48
N PHE A 241 4.86 18.47 12.23
CA PHE A 241 5.16 17.54 11.15
C PHE A 241 4.55 16.16 11.42
N ASP A 242 3.65 15.75 10.53
CA ASP A 242 2.97 14.47 10.60
C ASP A 242 3.42 13.52 9.47
N THR A 243 3.65 12.28 9.80
CA THR A 243 3.96 11.22 8.83
C THR A 243 2.83 10.21 8.79
N ARG A 244 2.26 10.01 7.60
CA ARG A 244 1.14 9.11 7.37
C ARG A 244 1.57 7.96 6.48
N PHE A 245 1.46 6.74 6.98
CA PHE A 245 1.72 5.52 6.24
C PHE A 245 0.42 5.02 5.63
N VAL A 246 0.42 4.82 4.31
CA VAL A 246 -0.76 4.39 3.57
C VAL A 246 -0.43 3.13 2.78
N PRO A 247 -0.82 1.94 3.26
CA PRO A 247 -0.76 0.73 2.45
C PRO A 247 -1.67 0.89 1.23
N MET A 248 -1.09 0.86 0.02
CA MET A 248 -1.79 1.08 -1.23
C MET A 248 -1.75 -0.16 -2.11
N MET A 249 -2.93 -0.66 -2.47
CA MET A 249 -3.12 -1.81 -3.36
C MET A 249 -4.29 -1.57 -4.31
N CYS A 250 -4.60 -2.55 -5.16
CA CYS A 250 -5.80 -2.47 -5.98
C CYS A 250 -7.04 -2.23 -5.11
N GLN A 251 -7.78 -1.20 -5.44
CA GLN A 251 -8.97 -0.79 -4.69
C GLN A 251 -10.22 -1.61 -5.04
N HIS A 252 -10.10 -2.57 -5.96
CA HIS A 252 -11.23 -3.38 -6.45
C HIS A 252 -12.48 -2.55 -6.70
N CYS A 253 -12.30 -1.47 -7.47
CA CYS A 253 -13.32 -0.47 -7.76
C CYS A 253 -14.56 -1.08 -8.37
N GLY A 254 -15.75 -0.70 -7.92
CA GLY A 254 -17.02 -1.09 -8.55
C GLY A 254 -17.19 -0.45 -9.94
N ASN A 255 -16.83 0.84 -10.07
CA ASN A 255 -16.72 1.52 -11.36
C ASN A 255 -15.24 1.58 -11.76
N ALA A 256 -14.68 0.45 -12.17
CA ALA A 256 -13.25 0.32 -12.40
C ALA A 256 -12.79 0.97 -13.71
N PRO A 257 -12.07 2.09 -13.68
CA PRO A 257 -11.64 2.77 -14.90
C PRO A 257 -10.61 1.96 -15.72
N CYS A 258 -10.07 0.90 -15.17
CA CYS A 258 -9.17 0.00 -15.86
C CYS A 258 -9.88 -1.03 -16.76
N GLU A 259 -11.17 -1.23 -16.62
CA GLU A 259 -11.93 -2.23 -17.39
C GLU A 259 -12.26 -1.77 -18.80
N PRO A 260 -12.88 -0.57 -18.99
CA PRO A 260 -13.29 -0.12 -20.32
C PRO A 260 -12.12 0.10 -21.28
N VAL A 261 -10.92 0.27 -20.76
CA VAL A 261 -9.72 0.52 -21.59
C VAL A 261 -8.94 -0.74 -21.96
N CYS A 262 -9.41 -1.91 -21.52
CA CYS A 262 -8.77 -3.18 -21.86
C CYS A 262 -9.29 -3.71 -23.21
N PRO A 263 -8.44 -3.74 -24.26
CA PRO A 263 -8.92 -4.12 -25.61
C PRO A 263 -9.29 -5.59 -25.73
N VAL A 264 -8.91 -6.42 -24.79
CA VAL A 264 -9.13 -7.88 -24.82
C VAL A 264 -9.96 -8.38 -23.64
N TYR A 265 -10.58 -7.46 -22.91
CA TYR A 265 -11.40 -7.80 -21.74
C TYR A 265 -10.68 -8.72 -20.73
N ALA A 266 -9.37 -8.46 -20.53
CA ALA A 266 -8.55 -9.18 -19.57
C ALA A 266 -8.77 -8.70 -18.12
N THR A 267 -9.44 -7.58 -17.95
CA THR A 267 -9.86 -7.09 -16.63
C THR A 267 -11.38 -6.84 -16.62
N TYR A 268 -12.04 -7.36 -15.61
CA TYR A 268 -13.49 -7.31 -15.47
C TYR A 268 -13.90 -7.60 -14.02
N HIS A 269 -15.18 -7.41 -13.68
CA HIS A 269 -15.73 -7.78 -12.38
C HIS A 269 -16.16 -9.24 -12.30
N SER A 270 -15.83 -9.89 -11.18
CA SER A 270 -16.45 -11.15 -10.79
C SER A 270 -17.78 -10.90 -10.06
N PRO A 271 -18.66 -11.91 -9.98
CA PRO A 271 -19.95 -11.79 -9.29
C PRO A 271 -19.81 -11.48 -7.78
N ASP A 272 -18.66 -11.74 -7.19
CA ASP A 272 -18.34 -11.48 -5.78
C ASP A 272 -17.61 -10.14 -5.55
N GLY A 273 -17.66 -9.25 -6.55
CA GLY A 273 -17.19 -7.87 -6.45
C GLY A 273 -15.69 -7.67 -6.66
N LEU A 274 -14.95 -8.70 -7.08
CA LEU A 274 -13.52 -8.55 -7.36
C LEU A 274 -13.28 -7.95 -8.74
N ASN A 275 -12.40 -6.96 -8.84
CA ASN A 275 -11.81 -6.59 -10.12
C ASN A 275 -10.75 -7.63 -10.47
N VAL A 276 -11.03 -8.47 -11.46
CA VAL A 276 -10.19 -9.60 -11.86
C VAL A 276 -9.18 -9.18 -12.94
N GLN A 277 -8.04 -9.82 -12.97
CA GLN A 277 -7.07 -9.75 -14.06
C GLN A 277 -6.79 -11.15 -14.59
N VAL A 278 -7.18 -11.40 -15.84
CA VAL A 278 -6.95 -12.68 -16.53
C VAL A 278 -5.64 -12.59 -17.29
N TYR A 279 -4.60 -13.22 -16.76
CA TYR A 279 -3.25 -13.13 -17.30
C TYR A 279 -3.15 -13.66 -18.74
N ASN A 280 -3.81 -14.77 -19.04
CA ASN A 280 -3.75 -15.40 -20.38
C ASN A 280 -4.44 -14.59 -21.48
N ARG A 281 -5.34 -13.66 -21.15
CA ARG A 281 -5.95 -12.73 -22.12
C ARG A 281 -5.13 -11.45 -22.27
N CYS A 282 -4.29 -11.12 -21.29
CA CYS A 282 -3.58 -9.85 -21.28
C CYS A 282 -2.54 -9.80 -22.40
N VAL A 283 -2.66 -8.82 -23.28
CA VAL A 283 -1.70 -8.55 -24.37
C VAL A 283 -0.71 -7.41 -24.05
N GLY A 284 -0.76 -6.88 -22.83
CA GLY A 284 0.23 -5.95 -22.31
C GLY A 284 0.18 -4.53 -22.88
N THR A 285 -0.99 -4.04 -23.29
CA THR A 285 -1.14 -2.62 -23.76
C THR A 285 -0.89 -1.60 -22.66
N ARG A 286 -0.99 -1.96 -21.40
CA ARG A 286 -0.74 -1.15 -20.21
C ARG A 286 -1.68 0.06 -20.01
N TYR A 287 -2.67 0.24 -20.86
CA TYR A 287 -3.60 1.36 -20.69
C TYR A 287 -4.36 1.29 -19.36
N CYS A 288 -4.69 0.09 -18.89
CA CYS A 288 -5.30 -0.09 -17.57
C CYS A 288 -4.44 0.43 -16.40
N SER A 289 -3.11 0.43 -16.54
CA SER A 289 -2.19 1.04 -15.58
C SER A 289 -2.23 2.57 -15.66
N ASN A 290 -2.24 3.13 -16.86
CA ASN A 290 -2.32 4.57 -17.07
C ASN A 290 -3.63 5.13 -16.55
N ASN A 291 -4.73 4.41 -16.76
CA ASN A 291 -6.08 4.83 -16.36
C ASN A 291 -6.41 4.56 -14.89
N CYS A 292 -5.56 3.83 -14.17
CA CYS A 292 -5.75 3.61 -12.74
C CYS A 292 -5.32 4.84 -11.93
N PRO A 293 -6.23 5.52 -11.22
CA PRO A 293 -5.86 6.69 -10.41
C PRO A 293 -4.96 6.31 -9.23
N TYR A 294 -5.08 5.10 -8.72
CA TYR A 294 -4.30 4.57 -7.59
C TYR A 294 -2.92 4.05 -8.00
N LYS A 295 -2.64 3.91 -9.31
CA LYS A 295 -1.36 3.41 -9.86
C LYS A 295 -0.91 2.06 -9.29
N VAL A 296 -1.86 1.13 -9.17
CA VAL A 296 -1.68 -0.17 -8.50
C VAL A 296 -1.74 -1.36 -9.45
N ARG A 297 -1.43 -1.13 -10.71
CA ARG A 297 -1.36 -2.15 -11.74
C ARG A 297 0.06 -2.17 -12.31
N TYR A 298 0.73 -3.31 -12.21
CA TYR A 298 2.13 -3.48 -12.51
C TYR A 298 2.34 -4.33 -13.75
N PHE A 299 3.25 -3.92 -14.61
CA PHE A 299 3.58 -4.66 -15.82
C PHE A 299 4.77 -5.59 -15.58
N ASN A 300 4.65 -6.85 -15.95
CA ASN A 300 5.73 -7.82 -15.83
C ASN A 300 6.70 -7.70 -17.01
N TRP A 301 7.87 -7.15 -16.74
CA TRP A 301 8.89 -6.89 -17.74
C TRP A 301 9.83 -8.08 -17.99
N PHE A 302 9.94 -9.03 -17.06
CA PHE A 302 11.09 -9.93 -16.99
C PHE A 302 10.78 -11.40 -17.23
N GLY A 303 9.53 -11.83 -17.23
CA GLY A 303 9.15 -13.22 -17.50
C GLY A 303 9.68 -14.22 -16.48
N TYR A 304 9.51 -13.94 -15.22
CA TYR A 304 9.98 -14.78 -14.12
C TYR A 304 9.34 -16.18 -14.08
N GLY A 305 8.27 -16.44 -14.83
CA GLY A 305 7.67 -17.76 -14.99
C GLY A 305 8.51 -18.71 -15.85
N GLU A 306 9.44 -18.19 -16.67
CA GLU A 306 10.32 -18.97 -17.52
C GLU A 306 11.39 -19.68 -16.66
N PRO A 307 11.63 -21.00 -16.86
CA PRO A 307 12.56 -21.76 -16.02
C PRO A 307 13.96 -21.12 -15.90
N GLU A 308 14.48 -20.61 -17.01
CA GLU A 308 15.79 -19.96 -17.05
C GLU A 308 15.85 -18.65 -16.26
N ARG A 309 14.72 -17.96 -16.10
CA ARG A 309 14.63 -16.67 -15.41
C ARG A 309 14.11 -16.78 -13.99
N ARG A 310 13.42 -17.87 -13.66
CA ARG A 310 12.92 -18.13 -12.31
C ARG A 310 14.02 -18.05 -11.26
N GLN A 311 15.20 -18.56 -11.57
CA GLN A 311 16.39 -18.50 -10.71
C GLN A 311 16.85 -17.09 -10.33
N TYR A 312 16.41 -16.04 -11.04
CA TYR A 312 16.75 -14.66 -10.71
C TYR A 312 15.89 -14.11 -9.58
N ALA A 313 14.60 -14.40 -9.60
CA ALA A 313 13.69 -13.96 -8.54
C ALA A 313 13.76 -14.90 -7.33
N TRP A 314 13.86 -16.19 -7.58
CA TRP A 314 13.90 -17.24 -6.56
C TRP A 314 15.11 -18.17 -6.75
N PRO A 315 16.33 -17.70 -6.45
CA PRO A 315 17.52 -18.57 -6.47
C PRO A 315 17.38 -19.69 -5.47
N GLU A 316 18.09 -20.78 -5.68
CA GLU A 316 18.11 -21.87 -4.72
C GLU A 316 18.68 -21.39 -3.35
N PRO A 317 18.03 -21.73 -2.23
CA PRO A 317 16.83 -22.56 -2.02
C PRO A 317 15.50 -21.74 -2.00
N MET A 318 15.50 -20.46 -2.34
CA MET A 318 14.32 -19.58 -2.25
C MET A 318 13.13 -20.07 -3.09
N HIS A 319 13.35 -20.83 -4.14
CA HIS A 319 12.27 -21.42 -4.96
C HIS A 319 11.37 -22.37 -4.14
N TRP A 320 11.82 -22.87 -2.99
CA TRP A 320 11.00 -23.69 -2.11
C TRP A 320 9.89 -22.89 -1.39
N SER A 321 10.03 -21.56 -1.34
CA SER A 321 9.02 -20.68 -0.76
C SER A 321 7.87 -20.34 -1.71
N LEU A 322 7.92 -20.80 -2.97
CA LEU A 322 6.86 -20.55 -3.92
C LEU A 322 5.56 -21.23 -3.49
N ASN A 323 4.48 -20.45 -3.49
CA ASN A 323 3.14 -20.95 -3.21
C ASN A 323 2.63 -21.78 -4.41
N PRO A 324 2.34 -23.07 -4.24
CA PRO A 324 1.89 -23.93 -5.34
C PRO A 324 0.51 -23.55 -5.88
N ASP A 325 -0.32 -22.87 -5.08
CA ASP A 325 -1.68 -22.48 -5.46
C ASP A 325 -1.72 -21.21 -6.32
N VAL A 326 -0.57 -20.55 -6.50
CA VAL A 326 -0.48 -19.28 -7.24
C VAL A 326 0.50 -19.39 -8.39
N THR A 327 0.01 -19.11 -9.59
CA THR A 327 0.84 -19.10 -10.80
C THR A 327 1.88 -17.98 -10.78
N VAL A 328 3.12 -18.28 -11.15
CA VAL A 328 4.11 -17.26 -11.52
C VAL A 328 3.77 -16.75 -12.92
N ARG A 329 3.54 -15.44 -13.04
CA ARG A 329 3.07 -14.85 -14.32
C ARG A 329 4.21 -14.70 -15.32
N GLY A 330 3.84 -14.81 -16.58
CA GLY A 330 4.77 -14.64 -17.69
C GLY A 330 5.10 -13.17 -17.98
N LYS A 331 6.08 -12.95 -18.85
CA LYS A 331 6.43 -11.62 -19.36
C LYS A 331 5.29 -11.02 -20.19
N GLY A 332 5.09 -9.71 -20.05
CA GLY A 332 4.19 -8.95 -20.92
C GLY A 332 2.75 -8.87 -20.43
N VAL A 333 2.46 -9.30 -19.21
CA VAL A 333 1.13 -9.21 -18.61
C VAL A 333 1.09 -8.17 -17.50
N MET A 334 -0.14 -7.68 -17.23
CA MET A 334 -0.39 -6.82 -16.07
C MET A 334 -0.71 -7.67 -14.85
N GLU A 335 -0.19 -7.26 -13.70
CA GLU A 335 -0.43 -7.88 -12.40
C GLU A 335 -0.95 -6.86 -11.41
N LYS A 336 -1.73 -7.32 -10.43
CA LYS A 336 -2.27 -6.48 -9.36
C LYS A 336 -2.73 -7.33 -8.18
N CYS A 337 -3.03 -6.69 -7.06
CA CYS A 337 -3.66 -7.35 -5.91
C CYS A 337 -4.96 -8.07 -6.33
N THR A 338 -5.14 -9.30 -5.87
CA THR A 338 -6.31 -10.16 -6.12
C THR A 338 -7.15 -10.38 -4.87
N PHE A 339 -6.85 -9.71 -3.75
CA PHE A 339 -7.35 -10.03 -2.41
C PHE A 339 -7.07 -11.49 -2.02
N CYS A 340 -5.92 -12.04 -2.47
CA CYS A 340 -5.56 -13.44 -2.24
C CYS A 340 -6.70 -14.39 -2.68
N VAL A 341 -7.13 -14.28 -3.95
CA VAL A 341 -8.28 -15.02 -4.49
C VAL A 341 -8.20 -16.53 -4.23
N GLN A 342 -7.00 -17.10 -4.15
CA GLN A 342 -6.78 -18.51 -3.77
C GLN A 342 -7.34 -18.82 -2.38
N ARG A 343 -7.16 -17.94 -1.40
CA ARG A 343 -7.70 -18.11 -0.04
C ARG A 343 -9.22 -17.96 0.00
N ILE A 344 -9.76 -17.03 -0.79
CA ILE A 344 -11.21 -16.90 -0.96
C ILE A 344 -11.78 -18.21 -1.50
N ARG A 345 -11.22 -18.72 -2.59
CA ARG A 345 -11.69 -19.95 -3.23
C ARG A 345 -11.54 -21.18 -2.33
N GLU A 346 -10.43 -21.29 -1.61
CA GLU A 346 -10.23 -22.36 -0.63
C GLU A 346 -11.34 -22.36 0.43
N SER A 347 -11.63 -21.19 1.02
CA SER A 347 -12.68 -21.07 2.03
C SER A 347 -14.06 -21.39 1.48
N GLU A 348 -14.39 -20.89 0.29
CA GLU A 348 -15.66 -21.20 -0.41
C GLU A 348 -15.80 -22.71 -0.73
N HIS A 349 -14.72 -23.35 -1.17
CA HIS A 349 -14.74 -24.77 -1.49
C HIS A 349 -14.91 -25.62 -0.23
N ARG A 350 -14.24 -25.24 0.86
CA ARG A 350 -14.37 -25.91 2.17
C ARG A 350 -15.80 -25.78 2.69
N ALA A 351 -16.35 -24.58 2.72
CA ALA A 351 -17.71 -24.33 3.18
C ALA A 351 -18.74 -25.12 2.33
N ARG A 352 -18.57 -25.13 1.00
CA ARG A 352 -19.43 -25.91 0.10
C ARG A 352 -19.34 -27.42 0.36
N ALA A 353 -18.14 -27.96 0.60
CA ALA A 353 -17.92 -29.36 0.92
C ALA A 353 -18.61 -29.74 2.25
N GLU A 354 -18.69 -28.81 3.19
CA GLU A 354 -19.37 -28.98 4.48
C GLU A 354 -20.89 -28.66 4.41
N GLY A 355 -21.41 -28.26 3.24
CA GLY A 355 -22.82 -27.93 3.04
C GLY A 355 -23.27 -26.65 3.74
N ARG A 356 -22.38 -25.69 3.96
CA ARG A 356 -22.63 -24.41 4.62
C ARG A 356 -22.14 -23.22 3.80
N GLU A 357 -22.48 -22.03 4.23
CA GLU A 357 -21.84 -20.79 3.78
C GLU A 357 -20.53 -20.54 4.52
N VAL A 358 -19.71 -19.63 3.98
CA VAL A 358 -18.49 -19.15 4.64
C VAL A 358 -18.88 -18.33 5.87
N ASN A 359 -18.33 -18.68 7.04
CA ASN A 359 -18.61 -17.93 8.26
C ASN A 359 -17.90 -16.58 8.29
N ALA A 360 -18.45 -15.65 9.06
CA ALA A 360 -17.82 -14.34 9.25
C ALA A 360 -16.41 -14.50 9.86
N ASP A 361 -15.46 -13.74 9.30
CA ASP A 361 -14.06 -13.71 9.71
C ASP A 361 -13.32 -15.08 9.71
N GLU A 362 -13.87 -16.10 9.00
CA GLU A 362 -13.30 -17.45 8.94
C GLU A 362 -11.92 -17.49 8.28
N PHE A 363 -11.66 -16.58 7.37
CA PHE A 363 -10.36 -16.47 6.70
C PHE A 363 -9.97 -15.02 6.48
N THR A 364 -8.72 -14.78 6.09
CA THR A 364 -8.24 -13.44 5.78
C THR A 364 -7.13 -13.45 4.74
N THR A 365 -6.82 -12.30 4.18
CA THR A 365 -5.71 -12.13 3.24
C THR A 365 -4.34 -12.24 3.94
N ALA A 366 -3.29 -12.57 3.18
CA ALA A 366 -1.94 -12.70 3.73
C ALA A 366 -1.43 -11.40 4.37
N CYS A 367 -1.75 -10.24 3.77
CA CYS A 367 -1.36 -8.94 4.31
C CYS A 367 -2.05 -8.62 5.63
N ALA A 368 -3.33 -8.97 5.77
CA ALA A 368 -4.06 -8.79 7.03
C ALA A 368 -3.56 -9.75 8.12
N GLN A 369 -3.31 -11.01 7.75
CA GLN A 369 -2.78 -12.02 8.67
C GLN A 369 -1.40 -11.63 9.23
N ALA A 370 -0.53 -11.07 8.39
CA ALA A 370 0.83 -10.69 8.78
C ALA A 370 0.91 -9.34 9.50
N CYS A 371 -0.18 -8.57 9.57
CA CYS A 371 -0.15 -7.24 10.16
C CYS A 371 -0.04 -7.31 11.69
N PRO A 372 1.10 -6.91 12.30
CA PRO A 372 1.31 -7.06 13.75
C PRO A 372 0.40 -6.14 14.57
N SER A 373 0.03 -5.00 14.03
CA SER A 373 -0.85 -4.03 14.68
C SER A 373 -2.34 -4.26 14.37
N ARG A 374 -2.67 -5.28 13.55
CA ARG A 374 -4.03 -5.56 13.08
C ARG A 374 -4.71 -4.34 12.46
N ALA A 375 -3.92 -3.57 11.69
CA ALA A 375 -4.43 -2.40 10.98
C ALA A 375 -5.25 -2.77 9.76
N ILE A 376 -5.09 -3.97 9.21
CA ILE A 376 -5.76 -4.44 7.99
C ILE A 376 -6.79 -5.49 8.38
N VAL A 377 -8.03 -5.30 7.96
CA VAL A 377 -9.14 -6.23 8.14
C VAL A 377 -9.76 -6.51 6.78
N PHE A 378 -10.04 -7.79 6.49
CA PHE A 378 -10.61 -8.23 5.22
C PHE A 378 -11.85 -9.08 5.48
N GLY A 379 -12.84 -9.01 4.57
CA GLY A 379 -14.05 -9.83 4.64
C GLY A 379 -15.11 -9.42 3.64
N ASP A 380 -16.32 -9.89 3.88
CA ASP A 380 -17.50 -9.57 3.08
C ASP A 380 -18.21 -8.32 3.63
N ALA A 381 -18.19 -7.25 2.86
CA ALA A 381 -18.87 -6.01 3.24
C ALA A 381 -20.39 -6.06 3.09
N ALA A 382 -20.92 -7.02 2.32
CA ALA A 382 -22.37 -7.18 2.15
C ALA A 382 -23.05 -7.84 3.36
N ASP A 383 -22.27 -8.53 4.22
CA ASP A 383 -22.77 -9.19 5.42
C ASP A 383 -22.34 -8.44 6.68
N GLU A 384 -23.34 -7.98 7.45
CA GLU A 384 -23.14 -7.20 8.71
C GLU A 384 -22.42 -7.97 9.82
N ASN A 385 -22.37 -9.31 9.73
CA ASN A 385 -21.68 -10.11 10.74
C ASN A 385 -20.16 -9.98 10.63
N TRP A 386 -19.63 -9.63 9.46
CA TRP A 386 -18.21 -9.48 9.27
C TRP A 386 -17.66 -8.20 9.90
N THR A 387 -16.46 -8.31 10.46
CA THR A 387 -15.76 -7.17 11.07
C THR A 387 -15.51 -6.04 10.06
N VAL A 388 -15.16 -6.36 8.82
CA VAL A 388 -14.93 -5.36 7.76
C VAL A 388 -16.16 -4.51 7.49
N SER A 389 -17.36 -5.11 7.48
CA SER A 389 -18.62 -4.40 7.28
C SER A 389 -18.87 -3.37 8.39
N LYS A 390 -18.60 -3.74 9.64
CA LYS A 390 -18.77 -2.83 10.79
C LYS A 390 -17.78 -1.65 10.75
N LEU A 391 -16.52 -1.91 10.39
CA LEU A 391 -15.48 -0.89 10.32
C LEU A 391 -15.67 0.07 9.14
N ALA A 392 -16.32 -0.37 8.06
CA ALA A 392 -16.60 0.48 6.91
C ALA A 392 -17.52 1.67 7.24
N TYR A 393 -18.27 1.60 8.34
CA TYR A 393 -19.12 2.69 8.85
C TYR A 393 -18.56 3.37 10.10
N ASP A 394 -17.27 3.18 10.41
CA ASP A 394 -16.60 3.92 11.48
C ASP A 394 -16.58 5.42 11.14
N ARG A 395 -16.69 6.29 12.14
CA ARG A 395 -16.63 7.76 11.97
C ARG A 395 -15.35 8.25 11.28
N ARG A 396 -14.28 7.47 11.31
CA ARG A 396 -13.01 7.75 10.66
C ARG A 396 -12.93 7.22 9.22
N ALA A 397 -13.96 6.52 8.73
CA ALA A 397 -13.94 5.90 7.43
C ALA A 397 -13.93 6.93 6.30
N TYR A 398 -13.11 6.67 5.26
CA TYR A 398 -13.06 7.44 4.03
C TYR A 398 -12.56 6.59 2.86
N HIS A 399 -12.83 7.04 1.65
CA HIS A 399 -12.31 6.44 0.43
C HIS A 399 -11.26 7.35 -0.23
N VAL A 400 -10.15 6.78 -0.68
CA VAL A 400 -9.14 7.55 -1.40
C VAL A 400 -9.67 7.96 -2.78
N PHE A 401 -9.59 9.25 -3.11
CA PHE A 401 -10.13 9.84 -4.34
C PHE A 401 -11.62 9.57 -4.52
N GLU A 402 -12.40 9.77 -3.48
CA GLU A 402 -13.85 9.56 -3.49
C GLU A 402 -14.54 10.38 -4.58
N GLU A 403 -14.03 11.58 -4.87
CA GLU A 403 -14.48 12.48 -5.93
C GLU A 403 -14.45 11.85 -7.32
N LEU A 404 -13.62 10.82 -7.55
CA LEU A 404 -13.57 10.11 -8.84
C LEU A 404 -14.70 9.09 -9.00
N ASN A 405 -15.45 8.83 -7.95
CA ASN A 405 -16.64 7.97 -7.99
C ASN A 405 -16.36 6.54 -8.52
N THR A 406 -15.22 5.98 -8.15
CA THR A 406 -14.78 4.66 -8.60
C THR A 406 -15.33 3.51 -7.76
N TYR A 407 -16.04 3.79 -6.66
CA TYR A 407 -16.59 2.81 -5.72
C TYR A 407 -15.57 1.79 -5.23
N THR A 408 -14.59 2.25 -4.50
CA THR A 408 -13.53 1.40 -3.96
C THR A 408 -14.07 0.38 -2.96
N ALA A 409 -13.53 -0.84 -2.97
CA ALA A 409 -13.76 -1.87 -1.97
C ALA A 409 -12.73 -1.79 -0.81
N VAL A 410 -11.82 -0.83 -0.85
CA VAL A 410 -10.90 -0.55 0.26
C VAL A 410 -11.34 0.73 0.94
N VAL A 411 -11.56 0.62 2.24
CA VAL A 411 -11.91 1.73 3.13
C VAL A 411 -10.72 2.03 4.01
N TYR A 412 -10.38 3.29 4.16
CA TYR A 412 -9.35 3.72 5.09
C TYR A 412 -10.00 4.37 6.32
N LEU A 413 -9.42 4.14 7.49
CA LEU A 413 -9.78 4.86 8.71
C LEU A 413 -8.72 5.92 8.97
N LYS A 414 -9.15 7.17 9.12
CA LYS A 414 -8.28 8.33 9.37
C LYS A 414 -7.32 8.05 10.53
N LYS A 415 -6.07 8.50 10.39
CA LYS A 415 -5.13 8.53 11.49
C LYS A 415 -5.66 9.46 12.58
N VAL A 416 -5.42 9.12 13.85
CA VAL A 416 -5.79 9.98 14.99
C VAL A 416 -4.56 10.72 15.48
N ASN A 417 -4.60 12.04 15.45
CA ASN A 417 -3.54 12.90 15.93
C ASN A 417 -3.88 13.36 17.36
N TYR A 418 -2.88 13.25 18.24
CA TYR A 418 -2.93 13.78 19.59
C TYR A 418 -2.30 15.18 19.61
N PRO A 419 -2.82 16.12 20.42
CA PRO A 419 -2.18 17.42 20.58
C PRO A 419 -0.73 17.20 21.05
N ALA A 420 0.19 17.98 20.50
CA ALA A 420 1.56 17.98 21.01
C ALA A 420 1.52 18.30 22.52
N PRO A 421 2.32 17.60 23.35
CA PRO A 421 2.44 17.97 24.76
C PRO A 421 2.83 19.43 24.85
N ALA A 422 2.11 20.21 25.67
CA ALA A 422 2.43 21.62 25.88
C ALA A 422 3.92 21.73 26.17
N SER A 423 4.65 22.55 25.41
CA SER A 423 6.05 22.83 25.69
C SER A 423 6.17 23.25 27.14
N PRO A 424 7.08 22.65 27.92
CA PRO A 424 7.31 23.14 29.28
C PRO A 424 7.59 24.63 29.15
N ALA A 425 6.82 25.44 29.88
CA ALA A 425 7.02 26.88 29.90
C ALA A 425 8.52 27.13 30.15
N LYS A 426 9.15 27.91 29.27
CA LYS A 426 10.54 28.31 29.48
C LYS A 426 10.58 28.99 30.83
N ALA A 427 11.15 28.29 31.83
CA ALA A 427 11.43 28.84 33.14
C ALA A 427 12.56 29.87 33.06
#